data_b4d009572d56a1c5a4037b31288b5b19
#
_entry.id   b4d009572d56a1c5a4037b31288b5b19
#
_cell.length_a   1.000
_cell.length_b   1.000
_cell.length_c   1.000
_cell.angle_alpha   90.00
_cell.angle_beta   90.00
_cell.angle_gamma   90.00
#
_symmetry.space_group_name_H-M   'P 1'
#
loop_
_entity.id
_entity.type
_entity.pdbx_description
1 polymer ?
#
loop_
_entity_poly.entity_id
_entity_poly.type
_entity_poly.pdbx_seq_one_letter_code
_entity_poly.pdbx_strand_id
1 'polypeptide(L)'
;MAPRLERFVSPGKGNGLRATASIRRGELVYSTEPLACCVSNRLARDVCHHCFTRRETLLRCSHCKMARYCNITCQKQAWPGHKRECKCLRSLLPRIPTDSVRLAARLIFALLSTSKGSSEELYTLEEHESHLSSMSLSRRNKVCLSWPPC
;
A
#
# COMPACT_ATOMS: atom_id res chain seq x y z
N MET A 1 4.55 -25.73 0.76
CA MET A 1 4.54 -26.02 2.22
C MET A 1 3.31 -25.35 2.80
N ALA A 2 2.47 -26.07 3.54
CA ALA A 2 1.28 -25.48 4.18
C ALA A 2 1.71 -24.39 5.16
N PRO A 3 0.98 -23.25 5.22
CA PRO A 3 1.28 -22.21 6.18
C PRO A 3 1.14 -22.78 7.60
N ARG A 4 2.18 -22.61 8.40
CA ARG A 4 2.16 -23.00 9.82
C ARG A 4 1.40 -22.03 10.70
N LEU A 5 0.42 -21.32 10.11
CA LEU A 5 -0.38 -20.31 10.75
C LEU A 5 -1.85 -20.61 10.54
N GLU A 6 -2.65 -20.39 11.56
CA GLU A 6 -4.10 -20.43 11.46
C GLU A 6 -4.73 -19.17 12.04
N ARG A 7 -5.92 -18.85 11.58
CA ARG A 7 -6.74 -17.76 12.10
C ARG A 7 -7.32 -18.15 13.46
N PHE A 8 -7.40 -17.20 14.37
CA PHE A 8 -8.16 -17.37 15.60
C PHE A 8 -8.70 -16.02 16.09
N VAL A 9 -9.75 -16.06 16.89
CA VAL A 9 -10.27 -14.88 17.57
C VAL A 9 -9.67 -14.80 18.95
N SER A 10 -8.96 -13.71 19.24
CA SER A 10 -8.37 -13.44 20.55
C SER A 10 -9.36 -12.65 21.40
N PRO A 11 -9.81 -13.16 22.56
CA PRO A 11 -10.75 -12.44 23.41
C PRO A 11 -10.26 -11.04 23.77
N GLY A 12 -11.07 -10.02 23.50
CA GLY A 12 -10.76 -8.61 23.76
C GLY A 12 -9.68 -7.98 22.87
N LYS A 13 -9.13 -8.73 21.88
CA LYS A 13 -8.10 -8.23 20.95
C LYS A 13 -8.47 -8.39 19.48
N GLY A 14 -9.60 -9.06 19.18
CA GLY A 14 -10.07 -9.31 17.81
C GLY A 14 -9.33 -10.45 17.10
N ASN A 15 -9.24 -10.35 15.78
CA ASN A 15 -8.63 -11.38 14.93
C ASN A 15 -7.11 -11.46 15.09
N GLY A 16 -6.59 -12.68 15.10
CA GLY A 16 -5.15 -12.95 15.21
C GLY A 16 -4.71 -14.16 14.41
N LEU A 17 -3.40 -14.35 14.34
CA LEU A 17 -2.78 -15.52 13.76
C LEU A 17 -2.01 -16.26 14.84
N ARG A 18 -2.10 -17.59 14.86
CA ARG A 18 -1.30 -18.43 15.76
C ARG A 18 -0.56 -19.51 14.97
N ALA A 19 0.58 -19.92 15.49
CA ALA A 19 1.34 -21.02 14.91
C ALA A 19 0.61 -22.34 15.17
N THR A 20 0.55 -23.21 14.15
CA THR A 20 -0.02 -24.56 14.25
C THR A 20 1.03 -25.62 14.63
N ALA A 21 2.32 -25.24 14.59
CA ALA A 21 3.45 -26.09 14.96
C ALA A 21 4.58 -25.23 15.54
N SER A 22 5.56 -25.88 16.16
CA SER A 22 6.77 -25.22 16.63
C SER A 22 7.52 -24.56 15.48
N ILE A 23 7.93 -23.31 15.66
CA ILE A 23 8.71 -22.52 14.71
C ILE A 23 10.11 -22.33 15.29
N ARG A 24 11.14 -22.68 14.52
CA ARG A 24 12.53 -22.52 14.94
C ARG A 24 12.95 -21.07 14.89
N ARG A 25 13.87 -20.67 15.75
CA ARG A 25 14.46 -19.33 15.71
C ARG A 25 15.08 -19.06 14.34
N GLY A 26 14.69 -17.94 13.70
CA GLY A 26 15.15 -17.55 12.36
C GLY A 26 14.42 -18.23 11.19
N GLU A 27 13.46 -19.11 11.46
CA GLU A 27 12.65 -19.74 10.41
C GLU A 27 11.67 -18.71 9.81
N LEU A 28 11.54 -18.71 8.47
CA LEU A 28 10.58 -17.87 7.75
C LEU A 28 9.16 -18.37 8.03
N VAL A 29 8.36 -17.53 8.66
CA VAL A 29 6.98 -17.84 9.05
C VAL A 29 6.01 -17.62 7.91
N TYR A 30 6.14 -16.46 7.22
CA TYR A 30 5.24 -16.05 6.14
C TYR A 30 5.95 -15.09 5.19
N SER A 31 5.61 -15.16 3.90
CA SER A 31 6.09 -14.21 2.89
C SER A 31 4.99 -13.96 1.88
N THR A 32 4.73 -12.71 1.55
CA THR A 32 3.76 -12.31 0.53
C THR A 32 4.15 -10.99 -0.11
N GLU A 33 3.67 -10.76 -1.33
CA GLU A 33 3.78 -9.46 -1.97
C GLU A 33 2.78 -8.47 -1.33
N PRO A 34 3.17 -7.20 -1.15
CA PRO A 34 2.26 -6.21 -0.61
C PRO A 34 1.15 -5.88 -1.62
N LEU A 35 -0.10 -5.76 -1.16
CA LEU A 35 -1.23 -5.35 -1.99
C LEU A 35 -1.00 -3.97 -2.61
N ALA A 36 -0.38 -3.05 -1.88
CA ALA A 36 0.06 -1.76 -2.39
C ALA A 36 1.27 -1.24 -1.60
N CYS A 37 2.12 -0.49 -2.27
CA CYS A 37 3.28 0.15 -1.66
C CYS A 37 3.55 1.50 -2.36
N CYS A 38 4.18 2.42 -1.66
CA CYS A 38 4.65 3.67 -2.26
C CYS A 38 5.98 4.10 -1.65
N VAL A 39 6.79 4.79 -2.44
CA VAL A 39 8.00 5.44 -1.93
C VAL A 39 7.60 6.67 -1.13
N SER A 40 8.15 6.81 0.08
CA SER A 40 7.94 8.00 0.93
C SER A 40 8.37 9.27 0.21
N ASN A 41 7.67 10.37 0.44
CA ASN A 41 8.00 11.67 -0.14
C ASN A 41 9.44 12.12 0.20
N ARG A 42 9.95 11.74 1.37
CA ARG A 42 11.34 12.00 1.79
C ARG A 42 12.37 11.32 0.89
N LEU A 43 12.04 10.14 0.37
CA LEU A 43 12.93 9.31 -0.47
C LEU A 43 12.55 9.37 -1.95
N ALA A 44 11.56 10.15 -2.33
CA ALA A 44 11.01 10.16 -3.68
C ALA A 44 12.02 10.58 -4.76
N ARG A 45 13.13 11.25 -4.37
CA ARG A 45 14.20 11.66 -5.28
C ARG A 45 15.31 10.64 -5.41
N ASP A 46 15.47 9.74 -4.44
CA ASP A 46 16.62 8.85 -4.29
C ASP A 46 16.30 7.39 -4.56
N VAL A 47 14.99 7.03 -4.56
CA VAL A 47 14.53 5.65 -4.66
C VAL A 47 13.64 5.47 -5.88
N CYS A 48 13.89 4.42 -6.65
CA CYS A 48 13.05 4.03 -7.78
C CYS A 48 11.65 3.62 -7.31
N HIS A 49 10.61 4.21 -7.90
CA HIS A 49 9.22 3.94 -7.53
C HIS A 49 8.67 2.59 -8.04
N HIS A 50 9.52 1.78 -8.67
CA HIS A 50 9.21 0.41 -9.10
C HIS A 50 9.99 -0.64 -8.31
N CYS A 51 11.30 -0.66 -8.45
CA CYS A 51 12.15 -1.70 -7.85
C CYS A 51 12.69 -1.34 -6.46
N PHE A 52 12.37 -0.15 -5.94
CA PHE A 52 12.80 0.37 -4.63
C PHE A 52 14.32 0.46 -4.44
N THR A 53 15.09 0.32 -5.50
CA THR A 53 16.56 0.51 -5.45
C THR A 53 16.89 1.98 -5.33
N ARG A 54 17.81 2.31 -4.43
CA ARG A 54 18.39 3.65 -4.31
C ARG A 54 19.38 3.91 -5.45
N ARG A 55 19.27 5.07 -6.11
CA ARG A 55 20.16 5.51 -7.18
C ARG A 55 20.38 7.02 -7.11
N GLU A 56 21.56 7.46 -7.47
CA GLU A 56 21.90 8.89 -7.56
C GLU A 56 21.15 9.58 -8.72
N THR A 57 21.00 8.87 -9.83
CA THR A 57 20.27 9.37 -11.01
C THR A 57 19.05 8.52 -11.28
N LEU A 58 17.89 9.17 -11.34
CA LEU A 58 16.60 8.54 -11.64
C LEU A 58 15.85 9.34 -12.70
N LEU A 59 15.24 8.63 -13.66
CA LEU A 59 14.38 9.21 -14.67
C LEU A 59 13.06 9.66 -14.06
N ARG A 60 12.69 10.91 -14.27
CA ARG A 60 11.47 11.51 -13.74
C ARG A 60 10.27 11.26 -14.67
N CYS A 61 9.13 10.88 -14.12
CA CYS A 61 7.90 10.80 -14.89
C CYS A 61 7.55 12.16 -15.50
N SER A 62 7.42 12.21 -16.83
CA SER A 62 7.16 13.45 -17.57
C SER A 62 5.77 14.03 -17.27
N HIS A 63 4.80 13.20 -16.86
CA HIS A 63 3.43 13.62 -16.58
C HIS A 63 3.27 14.21 -15.15
N CYS A 64 3.43 13.39 -14.12
CA CYS A 64 3.20 13.84 -12.74
C CYS A 64 4.38 14.58 -12.12
N LYS A 65 5.55 14.56 -12.75
CA LYS A 65 6.80 15.18 -12.25
C LYS A 65 7.26 14.70 -10.86
N MET A 66 6.61 13.67 -10.31
CA MET A 66 6.87 13.16 -8.97
C MET A 66 7.57 11.81 -8.97
N ALA A 67 6.97 10.80 -9.61
CA ALA A 67 7.55 9.46 -9.67
C ALA A 67 8.89 9.42 -10.39
N ARG A 68 9.81 8.58 -9.93
CA ARG A 68 11.15 8.40 -10.48
C ARG A 68 11.48 6.93 -10.66
N TYR A 69 12.29 6.62 -11.67
CA TYR A 69 12.59 5.26 -12.10
C TYR A 69 14.06 5.11 -12.48
N CYS A 70 14.63 3.92 -12.27
CA CYS A 70 16.01 3.64 -12.68
C CYS A 70 16.21 3.85 -14.19
N ASN A 71 15.25 3.39 -14.99
CA ASN A 71 15.28 3.40 -16.44
C ASN A 71 13.86 3.28 -17.02
N ILE A 72 13.77 3.24 -18.33
CA ILE A 72 12.50 3.10 -19.07
C ILE A 72 11.80 1.76 -18.75
N THR A 73 12.56 0.69 -18.50
CA THR A 73 12.00 -0.62 -18.15
C THR A 73 11.25 -0.55 -16.82
N CYS A 74 11.87 0.00 -15.76
CA CYS A 74 11.20 0.24 -14.48
C CYS A 74 9.94 1.12 -14.63
N GLN A 75 10.00 2.15 -15.49
CA GLN A 75 8.86 3.02 -15.75
C GLN A 75 7.71 2.27 -16.43
N LYS A 76 8.02 1.45 -17.44
CA LYS A 76 6.99 0.64 -18.15
C LYS A 76 6.36 -0.39 -17.22
N GLN A 77 7.16 -1.09 -16.42
CA GLN A 77 6.67 -2.08 -15.46
C GLN A 77 5.82 -1.45 -14.34
N ALA A 78 6.17 -0.25 -13.89
CA ALA A 78 5.38 0.48 -12.91
C ALA A 78 4.06 1.04 -13.47
N TRP A 79 3.96 1.23 -14.79
CA TRP A 79 2.87 1.98 -15.42
C TRP A 79 1.46 1.47 -15.11
N PRO A 80 1.16 0.16 -15.13
CA PRO A 80 -0.17 -0.34 -14.81
C PRO A 80 -0.68 0.17 -13.45
N GLY A 81 0.16 0.10 -12.41
CA GLY A 81 -0.16 0.58 -11.05
C GLY A 81 -0.03 2.10 -10.90
N HIS A 82 0.83 2.77 -11.69
CA HIS A 82 1.08 4.20 -11.58
C HIS A 82 0.09 5.05 -12.38
N LYS A 83 -0.48 4.56 -13.46
CA LYS A 83 -1.30 5.33 -14.41
C LYS A 83 -2.41 6.16 -13.74
N ARG A 84 -3.17 5.55 -12.84
CA ARG A 84 -4.27 6.23 -12.10
C ARG A 84 -3.70 7.27 -11.12
N GLU A 85 -2.73 6.88 -10.30
CA GLU A 85 -2.03 7.79 -9.39
C GLU A 85 -1.39 8.95 -10.14
N CYS A 86 -0.76 8.69 -11.28
CA CYS A 86 -0.11 9.71 -12.11
C CYS A 86 -1.07 10.82 -12.53
N LYS A 87 -2.29 10.47 -12.93
CA LYS A 87 -3.33 11.42 -13.32
C LYS A 87 -3.73 12.30 -12.13
N CYS A 88 -3.99 11.69 -10.96
CA CYS A 88 -4.33 12.42 -9.74
C CYS A 88 -3.18 13.33 -9.27
N LEU A 89 -1.94 12.83 -9.24
CA LEU A 89 -0.78 13.63 -8.86
C LEU A 89 -0.58 14.85 -9.77
N ARG A 90 -0.82 14.69 -11.08
CA ARG A 90 -0.72 15.79 -12.02
C ARG A 90 -1.75 16.88 -11.75
N SER A 91 -3.00 16.52 -11.44
CA SER A 91 -4.08 17.50 -11.14
C SER A 91 -3.86 18.24 -9.83
N LEU A 92 -3.09 17.66 -8.89
CA LEU A 92 -2.81 18.25 -7.59
C LEU A 92 -1.60 19.20 -7.58
N LEU A 93 -0.78 19.19 -8.64
CA LEU A 93 0.42 20.05 -8.69
C LEU A 93 0.06 21.54 -8.46
N PRO A 94 0.87 22.28 -7.70
CA PRO A 94 2.15 21.91 -7.08
C PRO A 94 2.03 21.19 -5.71
N ARG A 95 0.83 20.95 -5.20
CA ARG A 95 0.62 20.25 -3.92
C ARG A 95 0.98 18.78 -4.06
N ILE A 96 1.72 18.26 -3.07
CA ILE A 96 2.10 16.85 -2.99
C ILE A 96 1.31 16.22 -1.87
N PRO A 97 0.49 15.15 -2.14
CA PRO A 97 -0.21 14.43 -1.10
C PRO A 97 0.76 13.80 -0.09
N THR A 98 0.30 13.60 1.14
CA THR A 98 1.07 12.87 2.14
C THR A 98 1.27 11.40 1.75
N ASP A 99 2.25 10.74 2.34
CA ASP A 99 2.53 9.32 2.09
C ASP A 99 1.31 8.44 2.39
N SER A 100 0.58 8.74 3.47
CA SER A 100 -0.65 8.01 3.86
C SER A 100 -1.76 8.14 2.82
N VAL A 101 -1.98 9.35 2.29
CA VAL A 101 -2.98 9.59 1.23
C VAL A 101 -2.60 8.87 -0.05
N ARG A 102 -1.33 8.88 -0.42
CA ARG A 102 -0.83 8.17 -1.61
C ARG A 102 -0.97 6.65 -1.47
N LEU A 103 -0.61 6.10 -0.31
CA LEU A 103 -0.74 4.68 -0.04
C LEU A 103 -2.22 4.24 -0.07
N ALA A 104 -3.11 5.01 0.57
CA ALA A 104 -4.55 4.73 0.55
C ALA A 104 -5.12 4.76 -0.88
N ALA A 105 -4.75 5.75 -1.70
CA ALA A 105 -5.16 5.80 -3.10
C ALA A 105 -4.68 4.57 -3.89
N ARG A 106 -3.44 4.12 -3.70
CA ARG A 106 -2.90 2.92 -4.35
C ARG A 106 -3.62 1.64 -3.90
N LEU A 107 -3.98 1.52 -2.61
CA LEU A 107 -4.81 0.42 -2.10
C LEU A 107 -6.17 0.40 -2.82
N ILE A 108 -6.86 1.53 -2.88
CA ILE A 108 -8.15 1.63 -3.58
C ILE A 108 -7.99 1.26 -5.07
N PHE A 109 -6.96 1.77 -5.76
CA PHE A 109 -6.73 1.44 -7.16
C PHE A 109 -6.41 -0.04 -7.38
N ALA A 110 -5.66 -0.68 -6.46
CA ALA A 110 -5.39 -2.11 -6.50
C ALA A 110 -6.69 -2.91 -6.36
N LEU A 111 -7.53 -2.60 -5.37
CA LEU A 111 -8.82 -3.24 -5.13
C LEU A 111 -9.78 -3.11 -6.31
N LEU A 112 -9.87 -1.91 -6.91
CA LEU A 112 -10.69 -1.68 -8.11
C LEU A 112 -10.16 -2.39 -9.37
N SER A 113 -8.91 -2.85 -9.36
CA SER A 113 -8.27 -3.53 -10.49
C SER A 113 -8.24 -5.05 -10.35
N THR A 114 -8.34 -5.57 -9.13
CA THR A 114 -8.46 -6.99 -8.84
C THR A 114 -9.92 -7.41 -8.99
N SER A 115 -10.27 -8.00 -10.14
CA SER A 115 -11.43 -8.88 -10.19
C SER A 115 -11.17 -10.00 -9.18
N LYS A 116 -12.12 -10.25 -8.28
CA LYS A 116 -12.07 -11.23 -7.18
C LYS A 116 -11.44 -12.55 -7.63
N GLY A 117 -10.14 -12.70 -7.44
CA GLY A 117 -9.43 -13.96 -7.51
C GLY A 117 -9.20 -14.41 -6.07
N SER A 118 -9.68 -15.59 -5.73
CA SER A 118 -9.46 -16.24 -4.44
C SER A 118 -7.96 -16.49 -4.26
N SER A 119 -7.26 -15.58 -3.61
CA SER A 119 -6.01 -15.93 -2.98
C SER A 119 -6.35 -16.54 -1.62
N GLU A 120 -5.60 -17.55 -1.21
CA GLU A 120 -5.63 -18.10 0.16
C GLU A 120 -5.06 -17.06 1.14
N GLU A 121 -5.72 -15.91 1.22
CA GLU A 121 -5.32 -14.84 2.12
C GLU A 121 -5.75 -15.20 3.54
N LEU A 122 -4.84 -15.02 4.49
CA LEU A 122 -5.14 -15.27 5.90
C LEU A 122 -6.27 -14.37 6.41
N TYR A 123 -6.35 -13.11 5.92
CA TYR A 123 -7.44 -12.18 6.17
C TYR A 123 -7.70 -11.30 4.95
N THR A 124 -8.96 -11.02 4.64
CA THR A 124 -9.36 -10.08 3.59
C THR A 124 -9.47 -8.65 4.13
N LEU A 125 -9.53 -7.67 3.23
CA LEU A 125 -9.70 -6.26 3.64
C LEU A 125 -11.07 -6.00 4.27
N GLU A 126 -12.10 -6.74 3.84
CA GLU A 126 -13.44 -6.64 4.39
C GLU A 126 -13.52 -7.13 5.86
N GLU A 127 -12.60 -8.00 6.26
CA GLU A 127 -12.49 -8.50 7.64
C GLU A 127 -11.77 -7.52 8.58
N HIS A 128 -11.24 -6.39 8.08
CA HIS A 128 -10.61 -5.36 8.90
C HIS A 128 -11.66 -4.48 9.58
N GLU A 129 -11.53 -4.34 10.88
CA GLU A 129 -12.38 -3.43 11.65
C GLU A 129 -11.93 -1.99 11.48
N SER A 130 -12.87 -1.10 11.15
CA SER A 130 -12.58 0.32 10.95
C SER A 130 -12.39 1.09 12.26
N HIS A 131 -12.94 0.58 13.37
CA HIS A 131 -13.00 1.23 14.69
C HIS A 131 -13.60 2.65 14.67
N LEU A 132 -14.31 3.02 13.58
CA LEU A 132 -14.91 4.36 13.43
C LEU A 132 -15.91 4.68 14.55
N SER A 133 -16.63 3.67 15.04
CA SER A 133 -17.59 3.82 16.13
C SER A 133 -16.94 4.25 17.45
N SER A 134 -15.71 3.79 17.71
CA SER A 134 -14.94 4.10 18.92
C SER A 134 -14.08 5.37 18.79
N MET A 135 -13.99 5.96 17.60
CA MET A 135 -13.23 7.20 17.40
C MET A 135 -13.99 8.43 17.88
N SER A 136 -13.29 9.37 18.54
CA SER A 136 -13.87 10.68 18.90
C SER A 136 -14.29 11.46 17.65
N LEU A 137 -15.35 12.27 17.78
CA LEU A 137 -15.87 13.14 16.69
C LEU A 137 -14.78 14.00 16.06
N SER A 138 -13.87 14.54 16.85
CA SER A 138 -12.76 15.36 16.36
C SER A 138 -11.81 14.59 15.45
N ARG A 139 -11.55 13.30 15.72
CA ARG A 139 -10.74 12.45 14.84
C ARG A 139 -11.48 12.01 13.59
N ARG A 140 -12.78 11.68 13.69
CA ARG A 140 -13.63 11.36 12.53
C ARG A 140 -13.64 12.49 11.51
N ASN A 141 -13.84 13.72 11.97
CA ASN A 141 -13.87 14.90 11.10
C ASN A 141 -12.54 15.15 10.39
N LYS A 142 -11.40 14.93 11.06
CA LYS A 142 -10.08 15.04 10.43
C LYS A 142 -9.85 14.01 9.30
N VAL A 143 -10.37 12.80 9.45
CA VAL A 143 -10.27 11.75 8.41
C VAL A 143 -11.13 12.13 7.21
N CYS A 144 -12.35 12.63 7.40
CA CYS A 144 -13.25 13.04 6.32
C CYS A 144 -12.77 14.30 5.57
N LEU A 145 -12.14 15.27 6.26
CA LEU A 145 -11.69 16.53 5.65
C LEU A 145 -10.36 16.41 4.87
N SER A 146 -9.63 15.34 5.03
CA SER A 146 -8.34 15.13 4.33
C SER A 146 -8.48 14.58 2.90
N TRP A 147 -9.70 14.32 2.45
CA TRP A 147 -9.97 13.70 1.15
C TRP A 147 -10.67 14.71 0.21
N PRO A 148 -9.95 15.32 -0.76
CA PRO A 148 -10.62 16.11 -1.79
C PRO A 148 -11.37 15.16 -2.76
N PRO A 149 -12.54 15.56 -3.26
CA PRO A 149 -13.21 14.83 -4.33
C PRO A 149 -12.32 14.80 -5.58
N CYS A 150 -12.11 13.62 -6.14
CA CYS A 150 -11.50 13.43 -7.45
C CYS A 150 -12.47 13.70 -8.57
#